data_71c73f275a20c6f54fd5a7188648b38c
#
_entry.id   71c73f275a20c6f54fd5a7188648b38c
#
_cell.length_a   1.000
_cell.length_b   1.000
_cell.length_c   1.000
_cell.angle_alpha   90.00
_cell.angle_beta   90.00
_cell.angle_gamma   90.00
#
_symmetry.space_group_name_H-M   'P 1'
#
loop_
_entity.id
_entity.type
_entity.pdbx_description
1 polymer ?
#
loop_
_entity_poly.entity_id
_entity_poly.type
_entity_poly.pdbx_seq_one_letter_code
_entity_poly.pdbx_strand_id
1 'polypeptide(L)'
;PSYNEHGRQLLRQNWQIEHVCSIDQLAGADLAVVVNPNNPDGHRSRPDQLLSLAKQVSFMVIDESFCDPLPHLSVCPYLTAQHGNILVLRSFGKFYGLAGLRLGFAVGAKSHLDYLADMMGSWAVSGPALAVGWSALTDRIWATQMTTKLATESDHLDKLATAAGWQIVGGTSLYRLYQMSDAAASQDHLARHQIWVRAFSYNAKWLRLGLPPQTGWARLEKALRG
;
A
#
# COMPACT_ATOMS: atom_id res chain seq x y z
N PRO A 1 10.97 -6.31 -4.37
CA PRO A 1 9.68 -7.00 -4.16
C PRO A 1 8.54 -5.98 -4.02
N SER A 2 7.32 -6.40 -4.37
CA SER A 2 6.12 -5.59 -4.26
C SER A 2 4.93 -6.44 -3.76
N TYR A 3 3.71 -5.89 -3.79
CA TYR A 3 2.52 -6.61 -3.37
C TYR A 3 2.23 -7.80 -4.30
N ASN A 4 2.40 -9.00 -3.79
CA ASN A 4 2.43 -10.24 -4.57
C ASN A 4 1.08 -10.63 -5.19
N GLU A 5 -0.05 -10.08 -4.72
CA GLU A 5 -1.37 -10.46 -5.24
C GLU A 5 -1.56 -9.97 -6.69
N HIS A 6 -0.98 -8.84 -7.08
CA HIS A 6 -1.00 -8.41 -8.49
C HIS A 6 -0.38 -9.48 -9.41
N GLY A 7 0.84 -9.92 -9.10
CA GLY A 7 1.49 -10.97 -9.87
C GLY A 7 0.70 -12.27 -9.86
N ARG A 8 0.18 -12.67 -8.69
CA ARG A 8 -0.63 -13.89 -8.58
C ARG A 8 -1.87 -13.85 -9.47
N GLN A 9 -2.58 -12.72 -9.54
CA GLN A 9 -3.77 -12.60 -10.38
C GLN A 9 -3.42 -12.58 -11.88
N LEU A 10 -2.33 -11.91 -12.25
CA LEU A 10 -1.84 -11.91 -13.63
C LEU A 10 -1.41 -13.29 -14.10
N LEU A 11 -0.70 -14.05 -13.27
CA LEU A 11 -0.34 -15.44 -13.57
C LEU A 11 -1.56 -16.33 -13.81
N ARG A 12 -2.66 -16.12 -13.08
CA ARG A 12 -3.91 -16.85 -13.30
C ARG A 12 -4.57 -16.56 -14.65
N GLN A 13 -4.23 -15.41 -15.24
CA GLN A 13 -4.68 -15.00 -16.57
C GLN A 13 -3.62 -15.28 -17.65
N ASN A 14 -2.65 -16.16 -17.35
CA ASN A 14 -1.58 -16.58 -18.25
C ASN A 14 -0.63 -15.45 -18.70
N TRP A 15 -0.51 -14.34 -17.95
CA TRP A 15 0.49 -13.35 -18.20
C TRP A 15 1.89 -13.86 -17.85
N GLN A 16 2.87 -13.53 -18.68
CA GLN A 16 4.27 -13.68 -18.33
C GLN A 16 4.69 -12.51 -17.46
N ILE A 17 5.32 -12.80 -16.30
CA ILE A 17 5.68 -11.77 -15.33
C ILE A 17 7.18 -11.67 -15.21
N GLU A 18 7.67 -10.45 -15.38
CA GLU A 18 9.01 -10.05 -15.06
C GLU A 18 9.01 -9.17 -13.79
N HIS A 19 9.89 -9.50 -12.83
CA HIS A 19 10.09 -8.70 -11.63
C HIS A 19 11.32 -7.84 -11.78
N VAL A 20 11.13 -6.53 -11.70
CA VAL A 20 12.20 -5.54 -11.86
C VAL A 20 12.54 -4.86 -10.53
N CYS A 21 13.75 -4.29 -10.45
CA CYS A 21 14.22 -3.59 -9.26
C CYS A 21 14.08 -2.06 -9.35
N SER A 22 13.89 -1.52 -10.55
CA SER A 22 13.70 -0.09 -10.83
C SER A 22 12.51 0.12 -11.76
N ILE A 23 11.80 1.23 -11.60
CA ILE A 23 10.68 1.59 -12.49
C ILE A 23 11.14 1.81 -13.94
N ASP A 24 12.39 2.24 -14.16
CA ASP A 24 12.92 2.48 -15.51
C ASP A 24 13.03 1.18 -16.32
N GLN A 25 13.17 0.03 -15.65
CA GLN A 25 13.20 -1.28 -16.30
C GLN A 25 11.82 -1.75 -16.81
N LEU A 26 10.75 -1.03 -16.47
CA LEU A 26 9.40 -1.32 -16.96
C LEU A 26 9.15 -0.79 -18.39
N ALA A 27 10.05 0.03 -18.94
CA ALA A 27 9.91 0.57 -20.28
C ALA A 27 9.78 -0.56 -21.33
N GLY A 28 8.82 -0.44 -22.23
CA GLY A 28 8.52 -1.45 -23.25
C GLY A 28 7.56 -2.56 -22.81
N ALA A 29 7.14 -2.59 -21.55
CA ALA A 29 6.19 -3.60 -21.08
C ALA A 29 4.78 -3.39 -21.68
N ASP A 30 4.08 -4.50 -21.97
CA ASP A 30 2.67 -4.45 -22.35
C ASP A 30 1.80 -3.99 -21.19
N LEU A 31 2.12 -4.43 -19.98
CA LEU A 31 1.47 -4.03 -18.74
C LEU A 31 2.51 -3.80 -17.65
N ALA A 32 2.61 -2.56 -17.18
CA ALA A 32 3.38 -2.21 -16.00
C ALA A 32 2.48 -2.10 -14.77
N VAL A 33 2.87 -2.72 -13.66
CA VAL A 33 2.18 -2.59 -12.37
C VAL A 33 3.13 -2.00 -11.35
N VAL A 34 2.80 -0.82 -10.84
CA VAL A 34 3.58 -0.09 -9.84
C VAL A 34 2.75 0.13 -8.58
N VAL A 35 3.25 -0.27 -7.43
CA VAL A 35 2.65 0.03 -6.12
C VAL A 35 3.34 1.28 -5.56
N ASN A 36 2.60 2.35 -5.31
CA ASN A 36 3.16 3.64 -4.91
C ASN A 36 2.36 4.35 -3.80
N PRO A 37 2.88 4.47 -2.58
CA PRO A 37 4.12 3.89 -2.04
C PRO A 37 4.16 2.37 -2.07
N ASN A 38 5.34 1.79 -2.31
CA ASN A 38 5.49 0.35 -2.46
C ASN A 38 5.30 -0.40 -1.13
N ASN A 39 4.72 -1.57 -1.22
CA ASN A 39 4.59 -2.54 -0.13
C ASN A 39 5.49 -3.75 -0.46
N PRO A 40 6.55 -4.04 0.35
CA PRO A 40 6.61 -3.74 1.79
C PRO A 40 7.59 -2.61 2.20
N ASP A 41 8.43 -2.11 1.31
CA ASP A 41 9.57 -1.25 1.67
C ASP A 41 9.24 0.25 1.73
N GLY A 42 8.06 0.65 1.26
CA GLY A 42 7.63 2.04 1.24
C GLY A 42 8.35 2.89 0.18
N HIS A 43 9.02 2.27 -0.79
CA HIS A 43 9.65 2.99 -1.90
C HIS A 43 8.64 3.92 -2.59
N ARG A 44 9.08 5.10 -2.99
CA ARG A 44 8.22 6.16 -3.54
C ARG A 44 8.70 6.60 -4.90
N SER A 45 7.79 6.64 -5.86
CA SER A 45 8.01 7.25 -7.17
C SER A 45 7.22 8.55 -7.24
N ARG A 46 7.84 9.59 -7.80
CA ARG A 46 7.15 10.86 -8.00
C ARG A 46 6.15 10.77 -9.17
N PRO A 47 5.07 11.58 -9.15
CA PRO A 47 4.09 11.59 -10.24
C PRO A 47 4.70 11.84 -11.63
N ASP A 48 5.66 12.77 -11.75
CA ASP A 48 6.35 13.06 -12.99
C ASP A 48 7.11 11.85 -13.57
N GLN A 49 7.74 11.05 -12.70
CA GLN A 49 8.42 9.81 -13.10
C GLN A 49 7.43 8.77 -13.63
N LEU A 50 6.32 8.56 -12.92
CA LEU A 50 5.27 7.61 -13.32
C LEU A 50 4.59 8.03 -14.61
N LEU A 51 4.28 9.31 -14.80
CA LEU A 51 3.69 9.83 -16.01
C LEU A 51 4.66 9.77 -17.21
N SER A 52 5.96 9.93 -16.98
CA SER A 52 6.99 9.72 -18.00
C SER A 52 7.09 8.26 -18.41
N LEU A 53 7.08 7.34 -17.44
CA LEU A 53 7.10 5.89 -17.69
C LEU A 53 5.84 5.44 -18.46
N ALA A 54 4.67 6.00 -18.15
CA ALA A 54 3.42 5.67 -18.81
C ALA A 54 3.47 5.88 -20.35
N LYS A 55 4.32 6.79 -20.83
CA LYS A 55 4.53 7.01 -22.28
C LYS A 55 5.37 5.90 -22.93
N GLN A 56 5.97 5.03 -22.15
CA GLN A 56 6.91 3.99 -22.56
C GLN A 56 6.36 2.58 -22.39
N VAL A 57 5.11 2.44 -21.94
CA VAL A 57 4.42 1.16 -21.72
C VAL A 57 3.07 1.17 -22.41
N SER A 58 2.55 0.00 -22.80
CA SER A 58 1.24 -0.06 -23.44
C SER A 58 0.11 0.25 -22.47
N PHE A 59 0.17 -0.27 -21.24
CA PHE A 59 -0.78 0.01 -20.16
C PHE A 59 -0.09 0.04 -18.80
N MET A 60 -0.55 0.92 -17.89
CA MET A 60 0.00 1.04 -16.55
C MET A 60 -1.08 0.99 -15.48
N VAL A 61 -0.91 0.11 -14.51
CA VAL A 61 -1.69 0.10 -13.27
C VAL A 61 -0.84 0.67 -12.14
N ILE A 62 -1.33 1.70 -11.47
CA ILE A 62 -0.67 2.32 -10.32
C ILE A 62 -1.53 2.04 -9.08
N ASP A 63 -1.02 1.20 -8.17
CA ASP A 63 -1.70 0.90 -6.92
C ASP A 63 -1.29 1.92 -5.84
N GLU A 64 -2.18 2.88 -5.60
CA GLU A 64 -2.04 3.93 -4.59
C GLU A 64 -2.71 3.57 -3.26
N SER A 65 -2.84 2.29 -2.92
CA SER A 65 -3.52 1.84 -1.69
C SER A 65 -2.95 2.43 -0.39
N PHE A 66 -1.72 2.90 -0.40
CA PHE A 66 -1.06 3.50 0.76
C PHE A 66 -0.75 5.00 0.58
N CYS A 67 -1.31 5.64 -0.44
CA CYS A 67 -0.97 6.99 -0.83
C CYS A 67 -1.72 8.09 -0.04
N ASP A 68 -2.84 7.76 0.65
CA ASP A 68 -3.68 8.76 1.32
C ASP A 68 -2.91 9.68 2.31
N PRO A 69 -1.96 9.19 3.13
CA PRO A 69 -1.15 10.05 4.00
C PRO A 69 -0.12 10.92 3.24
N LEU A 70 0.09 10.66 1.96
CA LEU A 70 1.11 11.29 1.11
C LEU A 70 0.49 11.75 -0.22
N PRO A 71 -0.53 12.64 -0.20
CA PRO A 71 -1.32 12.99 -1.39
C PRO A 71 -0.49 13.60 -2.53
N HIS A 72 0.67 14.18 -2.23
CA HIS A 72 1.61 14.71 -3.22
C HIS A 72 2.26 13.62 -4.11
N LEU A 73 2.17 12.34 -3.72
CA LEU A 73 2.66 11.21 -4.51
C LEU A 73 1.59 10.65 -5.48
N SER A 74 0.34 11.08 -5.33
CA SER A 74 -0.75 10.61 -6.19
C SER A 74 -0.64 11.17 -7.59
N VAL A 75 -0.82 10.31 -8.60
CA VAL A 75 -0.90 10.74 -10.00
C VAL A 75 -2.31 11.23 -10.37
N CYS A 76 -3.33 10.91 -9.56
CA CYS A 76 -4.72 11.25 -9.87
C CYS A 76 -4.95 12.72 -10.26
N PRO A 77 -4.36 13.74 -9.57
CA PRO A 77 -4.56 15.15 -9.92
C PRO A 77 -4.00 15.55 -11.30
N TYR A 78 -3.11 14.74 -11.85
CA TYR A 78 -2.41 15.02 -13.11
C TYR A 78 -2.98 14.24 -14.29
N LEU A 79 -3.95 13.35 -14.07
CA LEU A 79 -4.56 12.57 -15.15
C LEU A 79 -5.38 13.49 -16.08
N THR A 80 -5.11 13.36 -17.38
CA THR A 80 -5.83 14.04 -18.47
C THR A 80 -6.22 13.02 -19.53
N ALA A 81 -6.93 13.46 -20.56
CA ALA A 81 -7.28 12.61 -21.71
C ALA A 81 -6.07 11.97 -22.40
N GLN A 82 -4.87 12.54 -22.25
CA GLN A 82 -3.64 11.99 -22.81
C GLN A 82 -3.10 10.78 -22.03
N HIS A 83 -3.60 10.53 -20.84
CA HIS A 83 -3.21 9.43 -19.96
C HIS A 83 -4.22 8.27 -20.01
N GLY A 84 -4.75 7.99 -21.21
CA GLY A 84 -5.75 6.94 -21.45
C GLY A 84 -5.27 5.53 -21.13
N ASN A 85 -3.96 5.31 -21.03
CA ASN A 85 -3.34 4.04 -20.69
C ASN A 85 -3.00 3.90 -19.19
N ILE A 86 -3.48 4.77 -18.32
CA ILE A 86 -3.24 4.69 -16.87
C ILE A 86 -4.54 4.32 -16.15
N LEU A 87 -4.44 3.35 -15.25
CA LEU A 87 -5.47 3.03 -14.26
C LEU A 87 -4.87 3.12 -12.86
N VAL A 88 -5.45 3.97 -12.00
CA VAL A 88 -5.03 4.11 -10.61
C VAL A 88 -6.01 3.36 -9.71
N LEU A 89 -5.48 2.56 -8.79
CA LEU A 89 -6.26 1.84 -7.78
C LEU A 89 -6.11 2.55 -6.42
N ARG A 90 -7.24 2.78 -5.74
CA ARG A 90 -7.29 3.36 -4.39
C ARG A 90 -7.98 2.40 -3.44
N SER A 91 -7.46 2.29 -2.22
CA SER A 91 -8.01 1.40 -1.19
C SER A 91 -8.61 2.19 -0.04
N PHE A 92 -9.80 1.80 0.38
CA PHE A 92 -10.48 2.38 1.56
C PHE A 92 -10.15 1.63 2.86
N GLY A 93 -9.50 0.50 2.76
CA GLY A 93 -9.19 -0.38 3.88
C GLY A 93 -7.87 -0.10 4.61
N LYS A 94 -7.10 0.91 4.20
CA LYS A 94 -5.77 1.20 4.78
C LYS A 94 -5.83 2.44 5.67
N PHE A 95 -5.68 3.62 5.09
CA PHE A 95 -5.68 4.89 5.82
C PHE A 95 -6.96 5.12 6.64
N TYR A 96 -8.11 4.87 6.03
CA TYR A 96 -9.41 5.03 6.71
C TYR A 96 -9.73 3.91 7.71
N GLY A 97 -8.97 2.81 7.73
CA GLY A 97 -9.22 1.69 8.65
C GLY A 97 -10.50 0.90 8.38
N LEU A 98 -11.16 1.12 7.24
CA LEU A 98 -12.49 0.62 6.92
C LEU A 98 -12.45 -0.59 5.95
N ALA A 99 -11.51 -1.51 6.16
CA ALA A 99 -11.31 -2.69 5.31
C ALA A 99 -12.59 -3.56 5.20
N GLY A 100 -13.42 -3.58 6.23
CA GLY A 100 -14.68 -4.34 6.27
C GLY A 100 -15.75 -3.82 5.32
N LEU A 101 -15.70 -2.55 4.90
CA LEU A 101 -16.62 -1.98 3.91
C LEU A 101 -16.47 -2.57 2.51
N ARG A 102 -15.34 -3.20 2.21
CA ARG A 102 -15.01 -3.72 0.88
C ARG A 102 -15.11 -2.65 -0.23
N LEU A 103 -14.75 -1.40 0.11
CA LEU A 103 -14.79 -0.25 -0.79
C LEU A 103 -13.37 0.04 -1.31
N GLY A 104 -13.27 0.25 -2.61
CA GLY A 104 -12.09 0.71 -3.31
C GLY A 104 -12.50 1.51 -4.54
N PHE A 105 -11.56 2.15 -5.19
CA PHE A 105 -11.81 2.99 -6.35
C PHE A 105 -10.80 2.71 -7.44
N ALA A 106 -11.27 2.81 -8.68
CA ALA A 106 -10.44 2.89 -9.87
C ALA A 106 -10.59 4.29 -10.48
N VAL A 107 -9.48 4.91 -10.86
CA VAL A 107 -9.44 6.22 -11.50
C VAL A 107 -8.68 6.09 -12.81
N GLY A 108 -9.29 6.50 -13.93
CA GLY A 108 -8.68 6.36 -15.25
C GLY A 108 -9.61 6.81 -16.37
N ALA A 109 -9.29 6.44 -17.60
CA ALA A 109 -10.11 6.74 -18.76
C ALA A 109 -11.49 6.07 -18.68
N LYS A 110 -12.52 6.77 -19.13
CA LYS A 110 -13.92 6.29 -19.08
C LYS A 110 -14.09 4.90 -19.71
N SER A 111 -13.43 4.62 -20.83
CA SER A 111 -13.52 3.32 -21.51
C SER A 111 -13.09 2.15 -20.61
N HIS A 112 -12.05 2.31 -19.81
CA HIS A 112 -11.59 1.29 -18.87
C HIS A 112 -12.52 1.16 -17.66
N LEU A 113 -13.06 2.30 -17.19
CA LEU A 113 -14.01 2.30 -16.07
C LEU A 113 -15.33 1.67 -16.46
N ASP A 114 -15.84 1.93 -17.66
CA ASP A 114 -17.06 1.28 -18.19
C ASP A 114 -16.87 -0.24 -18.30
N TYR A 115 -15.72 -0.69 -18.83
CA TYR A 115 -15.40 -2.11 -18.91
C TYR A 115 -15.35 -2.77 -17.52
N LEU A 116 -14.72 -2.12 -16.53
CA LEU A 116 -14.71 -2.63 -15.17
C LEU A 116 -16.11 -2.66 -14.55
N ALA A 117 -16.94 -1.66 -14.81
CA ALA A 117 -18.32 -1.61 -14.33
C ALA A 117 -19.15 -2.77 -14.91
N ASP A 118 -19.02 -3.03 -16.21
CA ASP A 118 -19.68 -4.15 -16.88
C ASP A 118 -19.27 -5.51 -16.28
N MET A 119 -17.96 -5.69 -16.03
CA MET A 119 -17.45 -6.91 -15.40
C MET A 119 -17.93 -7.12 -13.96
N MET A 120 -18.08 -6.03 -13.19
CA MET A 120 -18.58 -6.11 -11.81
C MET A 120 -20.07 -6.32 -11.75
N GLY A 121 -20.80 -5.94 -12.79
CA GLY A 121 -22.26 -6.05 -12.86
C GLY A 121 -23.00 -5.10 -11.93
N SER A 122 -24.31 -5.31 -11.84
CA SER A 122 -25.18 -4.50 -10.98
C SER A 122 -24.89 -4.75 -9.51
N TRP A 123 -25.05 -3.69 -8.68
CA TRP A 123 -24.94 -3.77 -7.22
C TRP A 123 -23.53 -4.07 -6.69
N ALA A 124 -22.50 -3.71 -7.44
CA ALA A 124 -21.09 -3.94 -7.09
C ALA A 124 -20.68 -3.37 -5.72
N VAL A 125 -21.32 -2.28 -5.29
CA VAL A 125 -21.04 -1.62 -4.00
C VAL A 125 -22.33 -1.42 -3.22
N SER A 126 -22.34 -1.79 -1.94
CA SER A 126 -23.49 -1.62 -1.07
C SER A 126 -23.78 -0.14 -0.76
N GLY A 127 -25.06 0.21 -0.60
CA GLY A 127 -25.46 1.57 -0.21
C GLY A 127 -24.79 2.06 1.09
N PRO A 128 -24.75 1.26 2.17
CA PRO A 128 -24.00 1.62 3.39
C PRO A 128 -22.53 1.92 3.14
N ALA A 129 -21.85 1.15 2.28
CA ALA A 129 -20.45 1.41 1.96
C ALA A 129 -20.26 2.76 1.25
N LEU A 130 -21.17 3.12 0.33
CA LEU A 130 -21.15 4.42 -0.35
C LEU A 130 -21.39 5.58 0.64
N ALA A 131 -22.36 5.46 1.53
CA ALA A 131 -22.69 6.49 2.52
C ALA A 131 -21.51 6.74 3.48
N VAL A 132 -20.92 5.66 4.04
CA VAL A 132 -19.77 5.76 4.93
C VAL A 132 -18.56 6.27 4.16
N GLY A 133 -18.35 5.80 2.93
CA GLY A 133 -17.26 6.24 2.06
C GLY A 133 -17.32 7.74 1.78
N TRP A 134 -18.50 8.26 1.46
CA TRP A 134 -18.72 9.69 1.25
C TRP A 134 -18.35 10.49 2.51
N SER A 135 -18.90 10.09 3.67
CA SER A 135 -18.64 10.75 4.95
C SER A 135 -17.15 10.82 5.27
N ALA A 136 -16.45 9.69 5.11
CA ALA A 136 -15.01 9.59 5.40
C ALA A 136 -14.15 10.41 4.42
N LEU A 137 -14.47 10.42 3.12
CA LEU A 137 -13.72 11.19 2.11
C LEU A 137 -13.91 12.71 2.26
N THR A 138 -15.02 13.15 2.82
CA THR A 138 -15.31 14.58 3.04
C THR A 138 -14.78 15.10 4.36
N ASP A 139 -14.39 14.24 5.32
CA ASP A 139 -13.82 14.64 6.61
C ASP A 139 -12.32 14.95 6.49
N ARG A 140 -12.03 16.13 5.96
CA ARG A 140 -10.65 16.63 5.79
C ARG A 140 -9.95 16.91 7.11
N ILE A 141 -10.71 17.26 8.16
CA ILE A 141 -10.14 17.53 9.49
C ILE A 141 -9.59 16.24 10.06
N TRP A 142 -10.39 15.18 10.08
CA TRP A 142 -9.95 13.86 10.52
C TRP A 142 -8.75 13.36 9.70
N ALA A 143 -8.78 13.50 8.37
CA ALA A 143 -7.69 13.05 7.51
C ALA A 143 -6.36 13.76 7.84
N THR A 144 -6.39 15.07 8.10
CA THR A 144 -5.19 15.84 8.48
C THR A 144 -4.66 15.40 9.85
N GLN A 145 -5.54 15.29 10.84
CA GLN A 145 -5.18 14.84 12.19
C GLN A 145 -4.62 13.40 12.17
N MET A 146 -5.26 12.50 11.42
CA MET A 146 -4.81 11.12 11.28
C MET A 146 -3.44 11.03 10.60
N THR A 147 -3.19 11.81 9.56
CA THR A 147 -1.87 11.86 8.90
C THR A 147 -0.77 12.24 9.87
N THR A 148 -0.99 13.29 10.68
CA THR A 148 -0.03 13.73 11.70
C THR A 148 0.17 12.67 12.79
N LYS A 149 -0.92 12.08 13.28
CA LYS A 149 -0.87 11.00 14.27
C LYS A 149 -0.07 9.80 13.77
N LEU A 150 -0.36 9.32 12.56
CA LEU A 150 0.33 8.17 11.97
C LEU A 150 1.82 8.45 11.78
N ALA A 151 2.21 9.65 11.38
CA ALA A 151 3.61 10.04 11.28
C ALA A 151 4.31 9.95 12.64
N THR A 152 3.74 10.56 13.68
CA THR A 152 4.29 10.53 15.05
C THR A 152 4.38 9.09 15.59
N GLU A 153 3.35 8.28 15.38
CA GLU A 153 3.32 6.89 15.86
C GLU A 153 4.29 6.00 15.07
N SER A 154 4.49 6.22 13.77
CA SER A 154 5.49 5.49 12.99
C SER A 154 6.92 5.81 13.44
N ASP A 155 7.21 7.07 13.77
CA ASP A 155 8.50 7.48 14.34
C ASP A 155 8.74 6.86 15.73
N HIS A 156 7.68 6.76 16.54
CA HIS A 156 7.77 6.08 17.84
C HIS A 156 8.06 4.59 17.67
N LEU A 157 7.39 3.92 16.74
CA LEU A 157 7.65 2.51 16.42
C LEU A 157 9.10 2.30 15.96
N ASP A 158 9.62 3.20 15.10
CA ASP A 158 11.02 3.14 14.65
C ASP A 158 12.01 3.24 15.80
N LYS A 159 11.76 4.12 16.77
CA LYS A 159 12.60 4.25 17.98
C LYS A 159 12.61 2.95 18.81
N LEU A 160 11.45 2.36 19.02
CA LEU A 160 11.34 1.10 19.78
C LEU A 160 12.05 -0.05 19.06
N ALA A 161 11.84 -0.20 17.75
CA ALA A 161 12.45 -1.25 16.95
C ALA A 161 13.98 -1.09 16.88
N THR A 162 14.46 0.14 16.72
CA THR A 162 15.90 0.43 16.70
C THR A 162 16.54 0.14 18.07
N ALA A 163 15.87 0.49 19.16
CA ALA A 163 16.34 0.16 20.51
C ALA A 163 16.40 -1.36 20.77
N ALA A 164 15.55 -2.15 20.09
CA ALA A 164 15.59 -3.61 20.08
C ALA A 164 16.65 -4.21 19.12
N GLY A 165 17.48 -3.36 18.49
CA GLY A 165 18.56 -3.79 17.59
C GLY A 165 18.09 -4.07 16.15
N TRP A 166 16.86 -3.72 15.78
CA TRP A 166 16.36 -3.90 14.42
C TRP A 166 16.78 -2.74 13.52
N GLN A 167 17.05 -3.04 12.27
CA GLN A 167 17.41 -2.03 11.26
C GLN A 167 16.19 -1.61 10.47
N ILE A 168 15.98 -0.30 10.29
CA ILE A 168 14.91 0.22 9.46
C ILE A 168 15.28 -0.03 7.97
N VAL A 169 14.44 -0.76 7.25
CA VAL A 169 14.53 -0.92 5.79
C VAL A 169 13.73 0.16 5.08
N GLY A 170 12.54 0.49 5.61
CA GLY A 170 11.65 1.50 5.03
C GLY A 170 10.22 1.39 5.54
N GLY A 171 9.26 1.82 4.72
CA GLY A 171 7.83 1.76 5.04
C GLY A 171 7.10 3.06 4.77
N THR A 172 5.87 3.11 5.25
CA THR A 172 5.01 4.30 5.25
C THR A 172 4.60 4.60 6.69
N SER A 173 3.86 5.68 6.92
CA SER A 173 3.26 5.92 8.24
C SER A 173 2.18 4.91 8.63
N LEU A 174 1.78 3.98 7.75
CA LEU A 174 0.80 2.92 8.02
C LEU A 174 1.45 1.58 8.39
N TYR A 175 2.70 1.39 8.02
CA TYR A 175 3.51 0.20 8.35
C TYR A 175 4.99 0.53 8.23
N ARG A 176 5.81 -0.22 8.97
CA ARG A 176 7.26 -0.14 8.91
C ARG A 176 7.85 -1.51 8.58
N LEU A 177 8.90 -1.52 7.79
CA LEU A 177 9.67 -2.72 7.44
C LEU A 177 11.02 -2.66 8.13
N TYR A 178 11.33 -3.72 8.86
CA TYR A 178 12.58 -3.86 9.59
C TYR A 178 13.35 -5.08 9.12
N GLN A 179 14.66 -5.01 9.26
CA GLN A 179 15.57 -6.12 9.10
C GLN A 179 16.17 -6.53 10.44
N MET A 180 16.21 -7.83 10.68
CA MET A 180 16.79 -8.47 11.87
C MET A 180 17.51 -9.75 11.49
N SER A 181 18.13 -10.43 12.45
CA SER A 181 18.87 -11.69 12.22
C SER A 181 17.96 -12.83 11.75
N ASP A 182 16.77 -12.97 12.36
CA ASP A 182 15.80 -14.02 12.09
C ASP A 182 14.38 -13.45 12.26
N ALA A 183 13.69 -13.24 11.13
CA ALA A 183 12.33 -12.71 11.13
C ALA A 183 11.29 -13.73 11.59
N ALA A 184 11.53 -15.02 11.39
CA ALA A 184 10.60 -16.07 11.84
C ALA A 184 10.63 -16.20 13.36
N ALA A 185 11.82 -16.25 13.96
CA ALA A 185 11.96 -16.26 15.42
C ALA A 185 11.37 -15.00 16.06
N SER A 186 11.60 -13.82 15.45
CA SER A 186 11.01 -12.55 15.92
C SER A 186 9.48 -12.53 15.78
N GLN A 187 8.92 -13.09 14.69
CA GLN A 187 7.48 -13.23 14.52
C GLN A 187 6.88 -14.15 15.60
N ASP A 188 7.49 -15.30 15.86
CA ASP A 188 7.04 -16.24 16.90
C ASP A 188 7.09 -15.60 18.29
N HIS A 189 8.16 -14.86 18.59
CA HIS A 189 8.29 -14.14 19.84
C HIS A 189 7.15 -13.11 20.01
N LEU A 190 6.91 -12.28 19.00
CA LEU A 190 5.81 -11.31 19.03
C LEU A 190 4.44 -11.98 19.11
N ALA A 191 4.24 -13.11 18.43
CA ALA A 191 2.98 -13.88 18.46
C ALA A 191 2.68 -14.40 19.87
N ARG A 192 3.69 -14.85 20.64
CA ARG A 192 3.53 -15.24 22.07
C ARG A 192 3.08 -14.06 22.94
N HIS A 193 3.37 -12.82 22.52
CA HIS A 193 2.88 -11.60 23.16
C HIS A 193 1.57 -11.10 22.55
N GLN A 194 0.87 -11.94 21.74
CA GLN A 194 -0.38 -11.58 21.06
C GLN A 194 -0.23 -10.39 20.09
N ILE A 195 0.94 -10.31 19.42
CA ILE A 195 1.23 -9.30 18.41
C ILE A 195 1.47 -10.02 17.10
N TRP A 196 0.55 -9.83 16.15
CA TRP A 196 0.66 -10.44 14.83
C TRP A 196 1.33 -9.50 13.83
N VAL A 197 2.38 -9.98 13.17
CA VAL A 197 3.20 -9.22 12.23
C VAL A 197 3.43 -10.01 10.94
N ARG A 198 3.98 -9.40 9.91
CA ARG A 198 4.17 -10.04 8.61
C ARG A 198 5.63 -10.37 8.35
N ALA A 199 5.97 -11.66 8.32
CA ALA A 199 7.21 -12.18 7.75
C ALA A 199 7.01 -12.48 6.25
N PHE A 200 8.10 -12.59 5.50
CA PHE A 200 8.12 -12.78 4.05
C PHE A 200 8.92 -14.02 3.67
N SER A 201 8.33 -14.91 2.87
CA SER A 201 8.99 -16.15 2.44
C SER A 201 10.21 -15.91 1.55
N TYR A 202 10.30 -14.77 0.89
CA TYR A 202 11.41 -14.39 0.01
C TYR A 202 12.56 -13.67 0.74
N ASN A 203 12.40 -13.34 2.01
CA ASN A 203 13.46 -12.72 2.81
C ASN A 203 13.32 -13.09 4.30
N ALA A 204 14.18 -14.01 4.75
CA ALA A 204 14.16 -14.53 6.13
C ALA A 204 14.54 -13.50 7.21
N LYS A 205 14.99 -12.30 6.80
CA LYS A 205 15.39 -11.23 7.72
C LYS A 205 14.40 -10.08 7.79
N TRP A 206 13.34 -10.09 6.99
CA TRP A 206 12.38 -8.98 6.92
C TRP A 206 11.10 -9.24 7.70
N LEU A 207 10.73 -8.26 8.51
CA LEU A 207 9.50 -8.26 9.27
C LEU A 207 8.79 -6.92 9.10
N ARG A 208 7.51 -6.94 8.68
CA ARG A 208 6.70 -5.74 8.56
C ARG A 208 5.70 -5.65 9.69
N LEU A 209 5.71 -4.50 10.38
CA LEU A 209 4.79 -4.17 11.46
C LEU A 209 3.83 -3.07 10.99
N GLY A 210 2.54 -3.21 11.32
CA GLY A 210 1.59 -2.10 11.38
C GLY A 210 1.70 -1.37 12.71
N LEU A 211 1.06 -0.21 12.82
CA LEU A 211 0.97 0.50 14.10
C LEU A 211 -0.04 -0.19 15.02
N PRO A 212 0.25 -0.35 16.31
CA PRO A 212 -0.71 -0.91 17.25
C PRO A 212 -1.82 0.11 17.56
N PRO A 213 -2.98 -0.33 18.05
CA PRO A 213 -3.95 0.57 18.65
C PRO A 213 -3.36 1.23 19.91
N GLN A 214 -3.95 2.34 20.36
CA GLN A 214 -3.45 3.10 21.52
C GLN A 214 -3.19 2.22 22.75
N THR A 215 -4.03 1.23 22.99
CA THR A 215 -3.90 0.27 24.11
C THR A 215 -2.83 -0.80 23.88
N GLY A 216 -2.27 -0.89 22.69
CA GLY A 216 -1.28 -1.90 22.29
C GLY A 216 0.17 -1.51 22.50
N TRP A 217 0.46 -0.21 22.68
CA TRP A 217 1.84 0.30 22.72
C TRP A 217 2.66 -0.29 23.87
N ALA A 218 2.13 -0.30 25.09
CA ALA A 218 2.83 -0.85 26.25
C ALA A 218 3.17 -2.35 26.06
N ARG A 219 2.27 -3.12 25.44
CA ARG A 219 2.51 -4.53 25.14
C ARG A 219 3.60 -4.70 24.08
N LEU A 220 3.59 -3.89 23.03
CA LEU A 220 4.62 -3.93 21.99
C LEU A 220 5.99 -3.53 22.54
N GLU A 221 6.06 -2.46 23.31
CA GLU A 221 7.29 -2.02 23.97
C GLU A 221 7.88 -3.09 24.87
N LYS A 222 7.04 -3.74 25.70
CA LYS A 222 7.47 -4.87 26.54
C LYS A 222 8.00 -6.03 25.70
N ALA A 223 7.33 -6.38 24.61
CA ALA A 223 7.73 -7.48 23.73
C ALA A 223 9.03 -7.19 22.97
N LEU A 224 9.33 -5.93 22.66
CA LEU A 224 10.56 -5.54 21.95
C LEU A 224 11.78 -5.42 22.91
N ARG A 225 11.56 -5.26 24.21
CA ARG A 225 12.65 -5.20 25.21
C ARG A 225 13.19 -6.58 25.63
N GLY A 226 12.49 -7.66 25.34
CA GLY A 226 12.82 -9.04 25.72
C GLY A 226 12.14 -9.44 26.98
#